data_74a334079daffc7bf51e2d892e78c3d7
#
_entry.id   74a334079daffc7bf51e2d892e78c3d7
#
_cell.length_a   1.000
_cell.length_b   1.000
_cell.length_c   1.000
_cell.angle_alpha   90.00
_cell.angle_beta   90.00
_cell.angle_gamma   90.00
#
_symmetry.space_group_name_H-M   'P 1'
#
loop_
_entity.id
_entity.type
_entity.pdbx_description
1 polymer ?
#
loop_
_entity_poly.entity_id
_entity_poly.type
_entity_poly.pdbx_seq_one_letter_code
_entity_poly.pdbx_strand_id
1 'polypeptide(L)'
;MDSQVDVLVHGEDPAAQIEAVQNYPGINRIFVAKDSKLENPYGDSIARIAKNLVEEHGYTSVVSAASGFGKDVIPRLGGLLDVQPITDVIEIIDNGAKFKRPVYAGNAIATVSTSDSIKLLTIRPTNFEKSEAGTASNGYPTVDVAADIEVAGTWI
;
A
#
# COMPACT_ATOMS: atom_id res chain seq x y z
N MET A 1 16.62 -3.59 -9.25
CA MET A 1 15.42 -3.01 -9.92
C MET A 1 15.24 -1.62 -9.32
N ASP A 2 15.69 -0.59 -10.02
CA ASP A 2 15.48 0.80 -9.57
C ASP A 2 14.06 1.24 -9.91
N SER A 3 13.10 0.63 -9.24
CA SER A 3 11.70 1.02 -9.37
C SER A 3 11.47 2.20 -8.44
N GLN A 4 11.13 3.35 -8.99
CA GLN A 4 10.63 4.46 -8.19
C GLN A 4 9.30 4.08 -7.56
N VAL A 5 9.08 4.50 -6.32
CA VAL A 5 7.88 4.20 -5.54
C VAL A 5 7.05 5.47 -5.40
N ASP A 6 5.79 5.39 -5.76
CA ASP A 6 4.81 6.40 -5.41
C ASP A 6 4.12 6.01 -4.10
N VAL A 7 3.91 6.96 -3.21
CA VAL A 7 3.33 6.74 -1.89
C VAL A 7 1.95 7.39 -1.81
N LEU A 8 0.95 6.65 -1.37
CA LEU A 8 -0.37 7.20 -1.03
C LEU A 8 -0.42 7.51 0.47
N VAL A 9 -0.63 8.77 0.79
CA VAL A 9 -0.90 9.27 2.15
C VAL A 9 -2.35 9.72 2.22
N HIS A 10 -3.04 9.40 3.28
CA HIS A 10 -4.45 9.74 3.44
C HIS A 10 -4.78 10.15 4.87
N GLY A 11 -5.83 10.94 5.04
CA GLY A 11 -6.32 11.38 6.35
C GLY A 11 -7.15 12.65 6.25
N GLU A 12 -7.68 13.09 7.39
CA GLU A 12 -8.31 14.42 7.48
C GLU A 12 -7.27 15.53 7.36
N ASP A 13 -6.14 15.38 8.08
CA ASP A 13 -4.98 16.27 7.95
C ASP A 13 -3.67 15.46 7.91
N PRO A 14 -3.24 15.03 6.72
CA PRO A 14 -2.08 14.15 6.56
C PRO A 14 -0.72 14.88 6.54
N ALA A 15 -0.63 16.13 6.99
CA ALA A 15 0.59 16.94 6.91
C ALA A 15 1.81 16.27 7.59
N ALA A 16 1.63 15.72 8.78
CA ALA A 16 2.71 15.06 9.51
C ALA A 16 3.20 13.77 8.81
N GLN A 17 2.29 13.03 8.19
CA GLN A 17 2.62 11.84 7.41
C GLN A 17 3.39 12.19 6.13
N ILE A 18 3.00 13.28 5.45
CA ILE A 18 3.71 13.79 4.27
C ILE A 18 5.14 14.19 4.68
N GLU A 19 5.30 14.96 5.76
CA GLU A 19 6.62 15.34 6.27
C GLU A 19 7.49 14.11 6.59
N ALA A 20 6.92 13.12 7.27
CA ALA A 20 7.64 11.89 7.57
C ALA A 20 8.09 11.15 6.30
N VAL A 21 7.23 11.03 5.28
CA VAL A 21 7.54 10.35 4.02
C VAL A 21 8.64 11.08 3.25
N GLN A 22 8.68 12.42 3.29
CA GLN A 22 9.71 13.23 2.63
C GLN A 22 11.14 12.90 3.08
N ASN A 23 11.32 12.30 4.24
CA ASN A 23 12.64 11.99 4.78
C ASN A 23 13.20 10.65 4.30
N TYR A 24 12.41 9.82 3.60
CA TYR A 24 12.87 8.52 3.11
C TYR A 24 13.34 8.61 1.65
N PRO A 25 14.41 7.88 1.26
CA PRO A 25 14.89 7.87 -0.13
C PRO A 25 14.05 6.96 -1.04
N GLY A 26 14.17 7.16 -2.35
CA GLY A 26 13.61 6.25 -3.36
C GLY A 26 12.14 6.48 -3.70
N ILE A 27 11.57 7.60 -3.26
CA ILE A 27 10.20 7.99 -3.58
C ILE A 27 10.22 8.89 -4.83
N ASN A 28 9.25 8.70 -5.71
CA ASN A 28 9.08 9.54 -6.90
C ASN A 28 8.10 10.69 -6.62
N ARG A 29 6.95 10.40 -6.02
CA ARG A 29 5.94 11.39 -5.63
C ARG A 29 5.04 10.85 -4.51
N ILE A 30 4.31 11.77 -3.90
CA ILE A 30 3.37 11.48 -2.82
C ILE A 30 1.98 11.88 -3.28
N PHE A 31 1.07 10.91 -3.39
CA PHE A 31 -0.35 11.17 -3.56
C PHE A 31 -0.98 11.47 -2.22
N VAL A 32 -1.81 12.49 -2.18
CA VAL A 32 -2.45 12.96 -0.94
C VAL A 32 -3.96 12.89 -1.10
N ALA A 33 -4.60 12.00 -0.35
CA ALA A 33 -6.04 11.95 -0.22
C ALA A 33 -6.45 12.62 1.09
N LYS A 34 -7.02 13.83 1.00
CA LYS A 34 -7.42 14.63 2.15
C LYS A 34 -8.94 14.82 2.15
N ASP A 35 -9.60 14.33 3.19
CA ASP A 35 -11.03 14.52 3.42
C ASP A 35 -11.36 14.24 4.90
N SER A 36 -12.34 14.95 5.49
CA SER A 36 -12.79 14.70 6.86
C SER A 36 -13.30 13.27 7.09
N LYS A 37 -13.85 12.63 6.05
CA LYS A 37 -14.27 11.21 6.09
C LYS A 37 -13.10 10.24 6.25
N LEU A 38 -11.86 10.70 6.04
CA LEU A 38 -10.63 9.92 6.21
C LEU A 38 -10.01 10.09 7.61
N GLU A 39 -10.65 10.74 8.55
CA GLU A 39 -10.23 10.73 9.96
C GLU A 39 -10.14 9.29 10.50
N ASN A 40 -11.17 8.50 10.23
CA ASN A 40 -11.25 7.08 10.57
C ASN A 40 -11.63 6.26 9.31
N PRO A 41 -10.70 6.03 8.38
CA PRO A 41 -11.03 5.48 7.08
C PRO A 41 -11.38 3.99 7.18
N TYR A 42 -12.38 3.58 6.39
CA TYR A 42 -12.61 2.17 6.11
C TYR A 42 -11.65 1.66 5.04
N GLY A 43 -11.33 0.38 5.08
CA GLY A 43 -10.50 -0.25 4.06
C GLY A 43 -11.06 -0.12 2.66
N ASP A 44 -12.40 -0.17 2.50
CA ASP A 44 -13.08 0.05 1.21
C ASP A 44 -12.79 1.43 0.62
N SER A 45 -12.79 2.48 1.44
CA SER A 45 -12.53 3.86 0.99
C SER A 45 -11.13 3.97 0.37
N ILE A 46 -10.14 3.47 1.09
CA ILE A 46 -8.75 3.52 0.61
C ILE A 46 -8.52 2.57 -0.58
N ALA A 47 -9.18 1.42 -0.61
CA ALA A 47 -9.11 0.50 -1.75
C ALA A 47 -9.67 1.13 -3.03
N ARG A 48 -10.73 1.93 -2.96
CA ARG A 48 -11.29 2.67 -4.11
C ARG A 48 -10.33 3.76 -4.62
N ILE A 49 -9.73 4.54 -3.71
CA ILE A 49 -8.71 5.53 -4.07
C ILE A 49 -7.53 4.84 -4.74
N ALA A 50 -7.03 3.76 -4.14
CA ALA A 50 -5.92 2.99 -4.70
C ALA A 50 -6.26 2.38 -6.07
N LYS A 51 -7.50 1.88 -6.26
CA LYS A 51 -7.98 1.39 -7.56
C LYS A 51 -7.87 2.46 -8.64
N ASN A 52 -8.39 3.66 -8.37
CA ASN A 52 -8.36 4.77 -9.32
C ASN A 52 -6.91 5.11 -9.71
N LEU A 53 -5.99 5.18 -8.73
CA LEU A 53 -4.57 5.41 -8.98
C LEU A 53 -3.93 4.30 -9.83
N VAL A 54 -4.29 3.04 -9.57
CA VAL A 54 -3.78 1.90 -10.36
C VAL A 54 -4.23 1.99 -11.80
N GLU A 55 -5.50 2.31 -12.04
CA GLU A 55 -6.07 2.44 -13.39
C GLU A 55 -5.51 3.66 -14.14
N GLU A 56 -5.36 4.80 -13.45
CA GLU A 56 -4.88 6.05 -14.04
C GLU A 56 -3.39 5.99 -14.41
N HIS A 57 -2.57 5.40 -13.53
CA HIS A 57 -1.11 5.41 -13.67
C HIS A 57 -0.51 4.09 -14.15
N GLY A 58 -1.30 3.03 -14.27
CA GLY A 58 -0.84 1.74 -14.75
C GLY A 58 0.13 1.02 -13.81
N TYR A 59 -0.09 1.12 -12.50
CA TYR A 59 0.74 0.41 -11.53
C TYR A 59 0.63 -1.10 -11.69
N THR A 60 1.77 -1.76 -11.66
CA THR A 60 1.87 -3.23 -11.72
C THR A 60 2.04 -3.88 -10.34
N SER A 61 2.21 -3.06 -9.30
CA SER A 61 2.32 -3.56 -7.93
C SER A 61 1.77 -2.55 -6.94
N VAL A 62 1.02 -3.03 -5.95
CA VAL A 62 0.58 -2.26 -4.78
C VAL A 62 0.98 -3.00 -3.53
N VAL A 63 1.64 -2.31 -2.62
CA VAL A 63 2.20 -2.89 -1.40
C VAL A 63 1.68 -2.14 -0.18
N SER A 64 1.28 -2.88 0.84
CA SER A 64 0.95 -2.33 2.15
C SER A 64 1.60 -3.17 3.27
N ALA A 65 1.74 -2.60 4.45
CA ALA A 65 2.11 -3.39 5.62
C ALA A 65 1.02 -4.41 5.97
N ALA A 66 1.40 -5.59 6.47
CA ALA A 66 0.47 -6.62 6.96
C ALA A 66 -0.11 -6.24 8.35
N SER A 67 -0.50 -4.97 8.52
CA SER A 67 -1.27 -4.46 9.65
C SER A 67 -2.74 -4.87 9.55
N GLY A 68 -3.52 -4.65 10.61
CA GLY A 68 -4.97 -4.84 10.54
C GLY A 68 -5.61 -4.07 9.40
N PHE A 69 -5.22 -2.80 9.23
CA PHE A 69 -5.71 -1.94 8.16
C PHE A 69 -5.26 -2.42 6.76
N GLY A 70 -3.97 -2.75 6.57
CA GLY A 70 -3.48 -3.24 5.28
C GLY A 70 -4.13 -4.57 4.86
N LYS A 71 -4.47 -5.42 5.84
CA LYS A 71 -5.21 -6.67 5.63
C LYS A 71 -6.69 -6.47 5.29
N ASP A 72 -7.24 -5.29 5.53
CA ASP A 72 -8.57 -4.89 5.09
C ASP A 72 -8.53 -4.25 3.68
N VAL A 73 -7.59 -3.33 3.45
CA VAL A 73 -7.46 -2.59 2.18
C VAL A 73 -7.06 -3.50 1.01
N ILE A 74 -6.00 -4.28 1.14
CA ILE A 74 -5.40 -5.01 0.01
C ILE A 74 -6.34 -6.11 -0.55
N PRO A 75 -7.01 -6.94 0.26
CA PRO A 75 -7.98 -7.90 -0.28
C PRO A 75 -9.19 -7.22 -0.93
N ARG A 76 -9.64 -6.09 -0.38
CA ARG A 76 -10.72 -5.31 -0.98
C ARG A 76 -10.31 -4.73 -2.34
N LEU A 77 -9.11 -4.22 -2.45
CA LEU A 77 -8.54 -3.75 -3.72
C LEU A 77 -8.44 -4.91 -4.73
N GLY A 78 -8.05 -6.11 -4.28
CA GLY A 78 -8.05 -7.32 -5.11
C GLY A 78 -9.41 -7.63 -5.70
N GLY A 79 -10.46 -7.57 -4.88
CA GLY A 79 -11.84 -7.75 -5.34
C GLY A 79 -12.33 -6.65 -6.30
N LEU A 80 -11.81 -5.42 -6.19
CA LEU A 80 -12.14 -4.32 -7.09
C LEU A 80 -11.42 -4.39 -8.45
N LEU A 81 -10.22 -4.98 -8.48
CA LEU A 81 -9.39 -5.13 -9.68
C LEU A 81 -9.48 -6.52 -10.32
N ASP A 82 -10.23 -7.44 -9.71
CA ASP A 82 -10.33 -8.86 -10.11
C ASP A 82 -8.96 -9.56 -10.18
N VAL A 83 -8.12 -9.31 -9.15
CA VAL A 83 -6.79 -9.93 -9.01
C VAL A 83 -6.60 -10.53 -7.61
N GLN A 84 -5.79 -11.58 -7.50
CA GLN A 84 -5.58 -12.30 -6.25
C GLN A 84 -4.45 -11.67 -5.43
N PRO A 85 -4.70 -11.14 -4.21
CA PRO A 85 -3.65 -10.62 -3.35
C PRO A 85 -2.80 -11.73 -2.73
N ILE A 86 -1.50 -11.44 -2.57
CA ILE A 86 -0.57 -12.28 -1.81
C ILE A 86 -0.33 -11.60 -0.46
N THR A 87 -0.86 -12.20 0.60
CA THR A 87 -0.85 -11.60 1.92
C THR A 87 0.24 -12.16 2.82
N ASP A 88 0.71 -11.33 3.78
CA ASP A 88 1.62 -11.72 4.85
C ASP A 88 3.01 -12.15 4.36
N VAL A 89 3.49 -11.52 3.29
CA VAL A 89 4.78 -11.82 2.65
C VAL A 89 5.92 -11.56 3.62
N ILE A 90 6.82 -12.53 3.75
CA ILE A 90 8.03 -12.47 4.59
C ILE A 90 9.32 -12.42 3.79
N GLU A 91 9.29 -12.77 2.49
CA GLU A 91 10.44 -12.70 1.60
C GLU A 91 9.98 -12.56 0.16
N ILE A 92 10.68 -11.73 -0.61
CA ILE A 92 10.50 -11.54 -2.06
C ILE A 92 11.70 -12.16 -2.76
N ILE A 93 11.45 -13.07 -3.69
CA ILE A 93 12.49 -13.81 -4.43
C ILE A 93 12.29 -13.67 -5.94
N ASP A 94 13.35 -13.98 -6.68
CA ASP A 94 13.36 -13.93 -8.15
C ASP A 94 12.90 -12.55 -8.70
N ASN A 95 13.40 -11.45 -8.11
CA ASN A 95 13.04 -10.07 -8.48
C ASN A 95 11.53 -9.79 -8.46
N GLY A 96 10.83 -10.33 -7.48
CA GLY A 96 9.38 -10.15 -7.35
C GLY A 96 8.53 -11.10 -8.21
N ALA A 97 9.12 -12.20 -8.71
CA ALA A 97 8.37 -13.26 -9.39
C ALA A 97 7.73 -14.25 -8.42
N LYS A 98 8.34 -14.41 -7.24
CA LYS A 98 7.86 -15.33 -6.20
C LYS A 98 7.94 -14.70 -4.82
N PHE A 99 7.11 -15.19 -3.91
CA PHE A 99 6.95 -14.66 -2.56
C PHE A 99 6.86 -15.80 -1.56
N LYS A 100 7.53 -15.66 -0.40
CA LYS A 100 7.34 -16.58 0.73
C LYS A 100 6.34 -15.99 1.71
N ARG A 101 5.46 -16.83 2.19
CA ARG A 101 4.47 -16.48 3.21
C ARG A 101 4.23 -17.64 4.19
N PRO A 102 4.00 -17.37 5.47
CA PRO A 102 3.61 -18.39 6.42
C PRO A 102 2.17 -18.86 6.16
N VAL A 103 1.94 -20.14 6.34
CA VAL A 103 0.62 -20.79 6.28
C VAL A 103 0.45 -21.70 7.48
N TYR A 104 -0.75 -22.22 7.71
CA TYR A 104 -1.06 -23.07 8.87
C TYR A 104 -0.60 -22.45 10.21
N ALA A 105 -1.01 -21.19 10.46
CA ALA A 105 -0.62 -20.44 11.66
C ALA A 105 0.91 -20.33 11.86
N GLY A 106 1.67 -20.29 10.78
CA GLY A 106 3.14 -20.17 10.83
C GLY A 106 3.90 -21.49 10.88
N ASN A 107 3.22 -22.63 10.93
CA ASN A 107 3.87 -23.95 10.98
C ASN A 107 4.53 -24.37 9.65
N ALA A 108 4.17 -23.73 8.54
CA ALA A 108 4.77 -23.97 7.23
C ALA A 108 5.01 -22.66 6.48
N ILE A 109 5.99 -22.66 5.57
CA ILE A 109 6.28 -21.55 4.67
C ILE A 109 5.94 -22.00 3.26
N ALA A 110 5.00 -21.31 2.63
CA ALA A 110 4.66 -21.53 1.22
C ALA A 110 5.46 -20.55 0.35
N THR A 111 5.93 -21.04 -0.80
CA THR A 111 6.43 -20.20 -1.89
C THR A 111 5.31 -20.10 -2.93
N VAL A 112 4.86 -18.89 -3.21
CA VAL A 112 3.74 -18.61 -4.11
C VAL A 112 4.15 -17.64 -5.21
N SER A 113 3.43 -17.68 -6.33
CA SER A 113 3.53 -16.71 -7.42
C SER A 113 2.14 -16.38 -7.92
N THR A 114 1.99 -15.31 -8.68
CA THR A 114 0.76 -14.97 -9.39
C THR A 114 1.06 -14.76 -10.86
N SER A 115 0.08 -15.08 -11.70
CA SER A 115 0.05 -14.75 -13.13
C SER A 115 -0.67 -13.44 -13.42
N ASP A 116 -1.25 -12.80 -12.39
CA ASP A 116 -1.97 -11.55 -12.54
C ASP A 116 -1.03 -10.43 -12.99
N SER A 117 -1.56 -9.52 -13.80
CA SER A 117 -0.82 -8.35 -14.30
C SER A 117 -0.47 -7.36 -13.19
N ILE A 118 -1.26 -7.33 -12.13
CA ILE A 118 -1.07 -6.45 -10.97
C ILE A 118 -0.80 -7.32 -9.73
N LYS A 119 0.29 -7.06 -9.04
CA LYS A 119 0.66 -7.74 -7.80
C LYS A 119 0.19 -6.94 -6.60
N LEU A 120 -0.72 -7.49 -5.83
CA LEU A 120 -1.20 -6.88 -4.58
C LEU A 120 -0.58 -7.61 -3.41
N LEU A 121 0.19 -6.90 -2.59
CA LEU A 121 0.98 -7.51 -1.53
C LEU A 121 0.68 -6.88 -0.17
N THR A 122 0.51 -7.70 0.86
CA THR A 122 0.80 -7.23 2.22
C THR A 122 2.09 -7.85 2.69
N ILE A 123 3.02 -7.02 3.18
CA ILE A 123 4.32 -7.46 3.67
C ILE A 123 4.38 -7.42 5.19
N ARG A 124 5.10 -8.35 5.78
CA ARG A 124 5.36 -8.38 7.22
C ARG A 124 6.58 -7.51 7.53
N PRO A 125 6.42 -6.30 8.10
CA PRO A 125 7.53 -5.32 8.20
C PRO A 125 8.74 -5.85 8.95
N THR A 126 8.52 -6.73 9.94
CA THR A 126 9.60 -7.31 10.77
C THR A 126 10.58 -8.22 10.00
N ASN A 127 10.22 -8.61 8.78
CA ASN A 127 11.05 -9.49 7.95
C ASN A 127 11.85 -8.73 6.89
N PHE A 128 11.70 -7.39 6.84
CA PHE A 128 12.40 -6.53 5.89
C PHE A 128 13.25 -5.52 6.63
N GLU A 129 14.40 -5.20 6.06
CA GLU A 129 15.26 -4.15 6.59
C GLU A 129 14.54 -2.80 6.51
N LYS A 130 14.59 -2.05 7.60
CA LYS A 130 14.00 -0.72 7.66
C LYS A 130 14.87 0.26 6.88
N SER A 131 14.26 1.00 5.96
CA SER A 131 14.94 2.12 5.33
C SER A 131 15.30 3.18 6.37
N GLU A 132 16.49 3.75 6.26
CA GLU A 132 16.91 4.85 7.12
C GLU A 132 16.32 6.17 6.60
N ALA A 133 15.71 6.94 7.50
CA ALA A 133 15.27 8.29 7.18
C ALA A 133 16.49 9.22 7.08
N GLY A 134 16.51 10.08 6.09
CA GLY A 134 17.46 11.18 5.99
C GLY A 134 17.17 12.27 7.03
N THR A 135 18.10 13.20 7.16
CA THR A 135 17.97 14.35 8.08
C THR A 135 17.30 15.58 7.44
N ALA A 136 17.03 15.53 6.15
CA ALA A 136 16.42 16.60 5.38
C ALA A 136 15.33 16.06 4.46
N SER A 137 14.32 16.89 4.18
CA SER A 137 13.28 16.58 3.20
C SER A 137 13.89 16.43 1.80
N ASN A 138 13.48 15.39 1.07
CA ASN A 138 13.89 15.16 -0.32
C ASN A 138 13.11 16.03 -1.33
N GLY A 139 12.07 16.75 -0.88
CA GLY A 139 11.30 17.65 -1.72
C GLY A 139 10.48 16.93 -2.80
N TYR A 140 10.01 15.72 -2.52
CA TYR A 140 9.18 14.98 -3.47
C TYR A 140 7.89 15.74 -3.80
N PRO A 141 7.44 15.76 -5.06
CA PRO A 141 6.20 16.41 -5.43
C PRO A 141 5.02 15.73 -4.75
N THR A 142 4.09 16.54 -4.26
CA THR A 142 2.80 16.09 -3.74
C THR A 142 1.71 16.31 -4.79
N VAL A 143 0.82 15.35 -4.96
CA VAL A 143 -0.30 15.39 -5.90
C VAL A 143 -1.57 15.09 -5.13
N ASP A 144 -2.48 16.05 -5.09
CA ASP A 144 -3.79 15.84 -4.48
C ASP A 144 -4.62 14.88 -5.33
N VAL A 145 -5.25 13.90 -4.67
CA VAL A 145 -6.14 12.94 -5.30
C VAL A 145 -7.53 13.02 -4.71
N ALA A 146 -8.54 12.86 -5.55
CA ALA A 146 -9.91 12.89 -5.10
C ALA A 146 -10.19 11.76 -4.10
N ALA A 147 -10.71 12.13 -2.95
CA ALA A 147 -11.27 11.21 -1.98
C ALA A 147 -12.76 11.03 -2.29
N ASP A 148 -13.07 10.38 -3.43
CA ASP A 148 -14.45 10.02 -3.77
C ASP A 148 -14.89 8.82 -2.91
N ILE A 149 -15.36 9.15 -1.71
CA ILE A 149 -15.64 8.18 -0.66
C ILE A 149 -17.12 8.14 -0.38
N GLU A 150 -17.79 7.07 -0.79
CA GLU A 150 -19.05 6.68 -0.20
C GLU A 150 -18.76 6.02 1.16
N VAL A 151 -19.17 6.69 2.24
CA VAL A 151 -19.06 6.09 3.58
C VAL A 151 -20.16 5.05 3.71
N ALA A 152 -19.79 3.78 3.63
CA ALA A 152 -20.72 2.66 3.73
C ALA A 152 -21.22 2.37 5.17
N GLY A 153 -20.80 3.16 6.17
CA GLY A 153 -21.16 2.94 7.57
C GLY A 153 -20.90 4.14 8.46
N THR A 154 -21.34 4.04 9.71
CA THR A 154 -21.09 5.03 10.76
C THR A 154 -20.32 4.35 11.87
N TRP A 155 -19.23 4.95 12.38
CA TRP A 155 -18.59 4.50 13.59
C TRP A 155 -19.53 4.67 14.78
N ILE A 156 -19.68 3.64 15.60
CA ILE A 156 -20.50 3.63 16.82
C ILE A 156 -19.63 3.99 18.01
#